data_3d7449e46b832fc862b131f14e7a644d
#
_entry.id   3d7449e46b832fc862b131f14e7a644d
#
_cell.length_a   1.000
_cell.length_b   1.000
_cell.length_c   1.000
_cell.angle_alpha   90.00
_cell.angle_beta   90.00
_cell.angle_gamma   90.00
#
_symmetry.space_group_name_H-M   'P 1'
#
loop_
_entity.id
_entity.type
_entity.pdbx_description
1 polymer ?
#
loop_
_entity_poly.entity_id
_entity_poly.type
_entity_poly.pdbx_seq_one_letter_code
_entity_poly.pdbx_strand_id
1 'polypeptide(L)'
;MSYSPAVPSYEELTALVVVQAAQLGEQALLIEALRVEMAALRRQAGRDSGNSSQPPSKDGLGARAKARAEKRAQLQEVAGGQGSGDDVGDGSTGLAGAAAKRKQGGQRGHRGSGLARVADPQWTEQVEPAVCGGCGAGLAGAPGDVGYSVQVFDLPAFCLEVSEYLMMRRVCGCGRATTADAPPQVRGGPTCYGPQVGAAAAWLASQDVIGLERAADMMSALLGAPVSTGFISSALARLDTALTTAGFEQELKAALGEQDVLGTDETPAPLTATGVAAETGEACTNPQVYTVRSMRDYTRWVGDPVEEQVGDLVWYGAAGTRKKKAISAFGILDTFYGVLVRDDFGGYLSYDQQLAGVQQCLSHLLRYLDDAYDIDPDTQMWARQVADALRTAIHTLNNARRGGTGLDLDVIARARHSFDQGVAVGISINMSRPWHKGNHPGLVLARRLKRKVDQVWLFTTRPGDVPPTNNGSEAAIRGFKLAEKVQGCWRSLATLRRHCRIRSYLVSARNHGRRPIDAIRDALTATPWMPPRTTATALAA
;
A
#
# COMPACT_ATOMS: atom_id res chain seq x y z
N MET A 1 -42.33 73.47 6.97
CA MET A 1 -42.93 72.42 6.13
C MET A 1 -42.37 71.09 6.58
N SER A 2 -43.17 70.35 7.33
CA SER A 2 -42.80 69.01 7.87
C SER A 2 -43.09 67.98 6.76
N TYR A 3 -42.04 67.35 6.25
CA TYR A 3 -42.12 66.25 5.31
C TYR A 3 -42.50 64.99 6.10
N SER A 4 -43.75 64.58 6.00
CA SER A 4 -44.16 63.26 6.50
C SER A 4 -43.91 62.26 5.38
N PRO A 5 -43.10 61.21 5.60
CA PRO A 5 -42.88 60.20 4.54
C PRO A 5 -44.22 59.48 4.29
N ALA A 6 -44.59 59.34 3.02
CA ALA A 6 -45.77 58.59 2.62
C ALA A 6 -45.65 57.14 3.05
N VAL A 7 -46.68 56.60 3.69
CA VAL A 7 -46.71 55.16 4.06
C VAL A 7 -46.88 54.37 2.77
N PRO A 8 -45.98 53.38 2.51
CA PRO A 8 -46.04 52.58 1.28
C PRO A 8 -47.34 51.77 1.19
N SER A 9 -47.85 51.63 -0.03
CA SER A 9 -49.05 50.84 -0.31
C SER A 9 -48.81 49.36 -0.05
N TYR A 10 -49.87 48.57 0.11
CA TYR A 10 -49.78 47.11 0.27
C TYR A 10 -49.05 46.41 -0.89
N GLU A 11 -49.28 46.89 -2.11
CA GLU A 11 -48.60 46.39 -3.33
C GLU A 11 -47.10 46.66 -3.32
N GLU A 12 -46.70 47.88 -2.89
CA GLU A 12 -45.28 48.25 -2.75
C GLU A 12 -44.57 47.44 -1.65
N LEU A 13 -45.25 47.18 -0.55
CA LEU A 13 -44.73 46.32 0.52
C LEU A 13 -44.58 44.87 0.06
N THR A 14 -45.55 44.36 -0.70
CA THR A 14 -45.50 43.00 -1.24
C THR A 14 -44.35 42.86 -2.24
N ALA A 15 -44.16 43.84 -3.14
CA ALA A 15 -43.05 43.85 -4.05
C ALA A 15 -41.69 43.91 -3.33
N LEU A 16 -41.58 44.71 -2.29
CA LEU A 16 -40.36 44.79 -1.48
C LEU A 16 -40.04 43.47 -0.77
N VAL A 17 -41.04 42.78 -0.21
CA VAL A 17 -40.88 41.47 0.44
C VAL A 17 -40.41 40.43 -0.58
N VAL A 18 -40.94 40.40 -1.80
CA VAL A 18 -40.49 39.48 -2.88
C VAL A 18 -39.05 39.75 -3.26
N VAL A 19 -38.65 41.01 -3.42
CA VAL A 19 -37.25 41.39 -3.72
C VAL A 19 -36.32 41.01 -2.56
N GLN A 20 -36.72 41.29 -1.32
CA GLN A 20 -35.91 40.89 -0.17
C GLN A 20 -35.77 39.36 -0.01
N ALA A 21 -36.85 38.60 -0.27
CA ALA A 21 -36.81 37.15 -0.27
C ALA A 21 -35.85 36.59 -1.37
N ALA A 22 -35.84 37.18 -2.54
CA ALA A 22 -34.89 36.83 -3.62
C ALA A 22 -33.44 37.16 -3.21
N GLN A 23 -33.16 38.30 -2.64
CA GLN A 23 -31.84 38.70 -2.15
C GLN A 23 -31.36 37.79 -1.01
N LEU A 24 -32.23 37.40 -0.06
CA LEU A 24 -31.90 36.46 0.98
C LEU A 24 -31.57 35.07 0.40
N GLY A 25 -32.25 34.65 -0.65
CA GLY A 25 -31.97 33.42 -1.39
C GLY A 25 -30.58 33.45 -2.04
N GLU A 26 -30.22 34.54 -2.72
CA GLU A 26 -28.88 34.71 -3.30
C GLU A 26 -27.78 34.74 -2.25
N GLN A 27 -28.01 35.44 -1.12
CA GLN A 27 -27.05 35.47 -0.01
C GLN A 27 -26.85 34.09 0.62
N ALA A 28 -27.91 33.30 0.79
CA ALA A 28 -27.82 31.94 1.30
C ALA A 28 -26.96 31.04 0.39
N LEU A 29 -27.12 31.17 -0.93
CA LEU A 29 -26.30 30.44 -1.90
C LEU A 29 -24.82 30.84 -1.83
N LEU A 30 -24.54 32.13 -1.68
CA LEU A 30 -23.17 32.63 -1.55
C LEU A 30 -22.49 32.12 -0.26
N ILE A 31 -23.22 32.15 0.86
CA ILE A 31 -22.74 31.64 2.16
C ILE A 31 -22.41 30.16 2.05
N GLU A 32 -23.24 29.35 1.39
CA GLU A 32 -23.00 27.93 1.21
C GLU A 32 -21.77 27.67 0.31
N ALA A 33 -21.60 28.41 -0.76
CA ALA A 33 -20.43 28.34 -1.61
C ALA A 33 -19.13 28.69 -0.84
N LEU A 34 -19.15 29.75 -0.04
CA LEU A 34 -18.01 30.14 0.80
C LEU A 34 -17.69 29.11 1.88
N ARG A 35 -18.69 28.45 2.46
CA ARG A 35 -18.49 27.36 3.42
C ARG A 35 -17.74 26.18 2.80
N VAL A 36 -18.12 25.78 1.58
CA VAL A 36 -17.43 24.70 0.83
C VAL A 36 -16.00 25.08 0.52
N GLU A 37 -15.77 26.31 0.06
CA GLU A 37 -14.43 26.80 -0.23
C GLU A 37 -13.57 26.86 1.03
N MET A 38 -14.12 27.35 2.14
CA MET A 38 -13.47 27.34 3.45
C MET A 38 -13.16 25.91 3.93
N ALA A 39 -14.08 24.96 3.74
CA ALA A 39 -13.83 23.56 4.10
C ALA A 39 -12.72 22.95 3.23
N ALA A 40 -12.69 23.26 1.94
CA ALA A 40 -11.63 22.85 1.03
C ALA A 40 -10.26 23.47 1.42
N LEU A 41 -10.23 24.76 1.73
CA LEU A 41 -9.03 25.46 2.18
C LEU A 41 -8.54 24.96 3.55
N ARG A 42 -9.44 24.67 4.49
CA ARG A 42 -9.10 24.06 5.79
C ARG A 42 -8.50 22.67 5.61
N ARG A 43 -9.05 21.82 4.71
CA ARG A 43 -8.46 20.52 4.37
C ARG A 43 -7.09 20.66 3.73
N GLN A 44 -6.90 21.64 2.86
CA GLN A 44 -5.63 21.92 2.22
C GLN A 44 -4.60 22.48 3.21
N ALA A 45 -5.01 23.38 4.11
CA ALA A 45 -4.17 23.95 5.16
C ALA A 45 -3.85 22.95 6.28
N GLY A 46 -4.76 22.01 6.55
CA GLY A 46 -4.56 20.94 7.54
C GLY A 46 -3.75 19.74 7.04
N ARG A 47 -3.36 19.71 5.75
CA ARG A 47 -2.50 18.65 5.22
C ARG A 47 -1.06 18.87 5.63
N ASP A 48 -0.53 17.93 6.38
CA ASP A 48 0.89 17.86 6.77
C ASP A 48 1.46 16.47 6.47
N SER A 49 2.74 16.27 6.73
CA SER A 49 3.42 14.99 6.51
C SER A 49 2.94 13.86 7.43
N GLY A 50 2.21 14.19 8.49
CA GLY A 50 1.63 13.21 9.42
C GLY A 50 0.27 12.67 8.99
N ASN A 51 -0.50 13.43 8.18
CA ASN A 51 -1.87 13.12 7.79
C ASN A 51 -2.09 13.05 6.27
N SER A 52 -1.06 13.29 5.48
CA SER A 52 -1.11 13.24 4.02
C SER A 52 0.18 12.67 3.45
N SER A 53 0.19 12.40 2.15
CA SER A 53 1.40 11.99 1.42
C SER A 53 2.36 13.15 1.11
N GLN A 54 2.19 14.33 1.70
CA GLN A 54 3.12 15.43 1.51
C GLN A 54 4.46 15.16 2.22
N PRO A 55 5.59 15.51 1.62
CA PRO A 55 6.88 15.41 2.29
C PRO A 55 6.99 16.44 3.42
N PRO A 56 7.72 16.16 4.54
CA PRO A 56 7.92 17.09 5.65
C PRO A 56 8.51 18.46 5.24
N SER A 57 9.19 18.51 4.10
CA SER A 57 9.72 19.75 3.53
C SER A 57 8.64 20.73 3.05
N LYS A 58 7.42 20.26 2.78
CA LYS A 58 6.26 21.08 2.37
C LYS A 58 5.32 21.43 3.54
N ASP A 59 5.61 20.94 4.75
CA ASP A 59 4.82 21.29 5.93
C ASP A 59 4.95 22.80 6.22
N GLY A 60 3.83 23.43 6.50
CA GLY A 60 3.81 24.82 6.94
C GLY A 60 4.52 25.03 8.29
N LEU A 61 4.90 26.26 8.61
CA LEU A 61 5.64 26.60 9.84
C LEU A 61 4.91 26.12 11.11
N GLY A 62 3.57 26.15 11.14
CA GLY A 62 2.76 25.68 12.26
C GLY A 62 2.85 24.16 12.45
N ALA A 63 2.75 23.37 11.37
CA ALA A 63 2.89 21.91 11.43
C ALA A 63 4.31 21.49 11.86
N ARG A 64 5.34 22.18 11.36
CA ARG A 64 6.74 21.96 11.78
C ARG A 64 6.97 22.31 13.26
N ALA A 65 6.36 23.39 13.74
CA ALA A 65 6.44 23.79 15.16
C ALA A 65 5.77 22.75 16.06
N LYS A 66 4.59 22.26 15.66
CA LYS A 66 3.85 21.22 16.36
C LYS A 66 4.65 19.90 16.40
N ALA A 67 5.18 19.44 15.29
CA ALA A 67 6.00 18.24 15.21
C ALA A 67 7.28 18.34 16.07
N ARG A 68 7.92 19.54 16.13
CA ARG A 68 9.07 19.80 17.02
C ARG A 68 8.69 19.80 18.50
N ALA A 69 7.52 20.36 18.85
CA ALA A 69 7.01 20.37 20.21
C ALA A 69 6.66 18.95 20.69
N GLU A 70 6.00 18.15 19.85
CA GLU A 70 5.69 16.74 20.13
C GLU A 70 6.96 15.91 20.30
N LYS A 71 7.98 16.12 19.46
CA LYS A 71 9.29 15.44 19.57
C LYS A 71 10.06 15.86 20.83
N ARG A 72 9.97 17.13 21.24
CA ARG A 72 10.55 17.60 22.52
C ARG A 72 9.84 17.00 23.74
N ALA A 73 8.52 16.94 23.72
CA ALA A 73 7.73 16.32 24.79
C ALA A 73 8.07 14.82 24.93
N GLN A 74 8.21 14.09 23.82
CA GLN A 74 8.63 12.69 23.83
C GLN A 74 10.05 12.51 24.39
N LEU A 75 11.01 13.40 24.08
CA LEU A 75 12.37 13.35 24.62
C LEU A 75 12.42 13.69 26.11
N GLN A 76 11.52 14.53 26.61
CA GLN A 76 11.41 14.85 28.03
C GLN A 76 10.76 13.72 28.84
N GLU A 77 9.76 13.01 28.28
CA GLU A 77 9.19 11.81 28.90
C GLU A 77 10.21 10.67 29.03
N VAL A 78 11.08 10.50 28.01
CA VAL A 78 12.15 9.49 28.05
C VAL A 78 13.25 9.84 29.05
N ALA A 79 13.54 11.13 29.25
CA ALA A 79 14.53 11.61 30.21
C ALA A 79 14.03 11.65 31.68
N GLY A 80 12.71 11.69 31.91
CA GLY A 80 12.08 11.74 33.23
C GLY A 80 11.74 10.38 33.85
N GLY A 81 12.03 9.27 33.19
CA GLY A 81 11.63 7.90 33.57
C GLY A 81 12.59 7.11 34.44
N GLN A 82 13.44 7.74 35.23
CA GLN A 82 14.19 7.07 36.31
C GLN A 82 13.84 7.67 37.67
N GLY A 83 12.90 7.05 38.35
CA GLY A 83 12.52 7.40 39.73
C GLY A 83 11.46 6.46 40.26
N SER A 84 11.92 5.59 41.13
CA SER A 84 11.19 4.59 41.91
C SER A 84 9.98 5.09 42.68
N GLY A 85 9.04 4.18 43.02
CA GLY A 85 8.27 4.25 44.25
C GLY A 85 6.79 3.91 44.07
N ASP A 86 6.41 2.84 44.75
CA ASP A 86 5.06 2.39 45.09
C ASP A 86 4.18 3.56 45.61
N ASP A 87 2.92 3.63 45.27
CA ASP A 87 1.85 3.53 46.27
C ASP A 87 0.42 3.43 45.68
N VAL A 88 -0.42 2.92 46.52
CA VAL A 88 -1.80 2.47 46.43
C VAL A 88 -2.78 3.66 46.47
N GLY A 89 -3.92 3.58 45.77
CA GLY A 89 -5.16 4.12 46.32
C GLY A 89 -6.03 4.97 45.41
N ASP A 90 -7.16 4.40 45.15
CA ASP A 90 -8.51 4.97 45.25
C ASP A 90 -9.08 5.76 44.06
N GLY A 91 -10.35 5.42 43.86
CA GLY A 91 -11.20 5.79 42.76
C GLY A 91 -11.72 7.21 42.77
N SER A 92 -12.07 7.66 41.58
CA SER A 92 -13.33 8.40 41.38
C SER A 92 -13.68 8.51 39.89
N THR A 93 -14.95 8.35 39.63
CA THR A 93 -15.74 8.52 38.41
C THR A 93 -15.56 9.90 37.77
N GLY A 94 -15.40 9.94 36.45
CA GLY A 94 -15.44 11.20 35.70
C GLY A 94 -15.33 11.07 34.19
N LEU A 95 -16.48 11.02 33.49
CA LEU A 95 -16.78 11.58 32.17
C LEU A 95 -15.79 11.41 31.00
N ALA A 96 -16.31 10.79 29.93
CA ALA A 96 -15.88 10.73 28.54
C ALA A 96 -14.69 11.62 28.16
N GLY A 97 -13.49 11.04 28.16
CA GLY A 97 -12.29 11.64 27.64
C GLY A 97 -11.98 11.15 26.24
N ALA A 98 -11.49 12.06 25.42
CA ALA A 98 -10.96 11.83 24.09
C ALA A 98 -10.14 10.54 24.00
N ALA A 99 -10.37 9.74 22.94
CA ALA A 99 -9.67 8.49 22.69
C ALA A 99 -8.15 8.70 22.77
N ALA A 100 -7.51 8.11 23.77
CA ALA A 100 -6.07 8.20 23.98
C ALA A 100 -5.34 7.68 22.73
N LYS A 101 -4.47 8.50 22.15
CA LYS A 101 -3.59 8.10 21.04
C LYS A 101 -2.83 6.84 21.46
N ARG A 102 -2.96 5.77 20.67
CA ARG A 102 -2.23 4.52 20.90
C ARG A 102 -0.73 4.82 20.95
N LYS A 103 -0.04 4.39 21.99
CA LYS A 103 1.43 4.50 22.10
C LYS A 103 2.07 3.79 20.91
N GLN A 104 3.06 4.42 20.28
CA GLN A 104 3.90 3.78 19.27
C GLN A 104 4.75 2.73 19.99
N GLY A 105 4.68 1.48 19.53
CA GLY A 105 5.38 0.33 20.09
C GLY A 105 4.54 -0.93 20.02
N GLY A 106 5.13 -2.07 20.38
CA GLY A 106 4.44 -3.36 20.40
C GLY A 106 3.19 -3.30 21.29
N GLN A 107 2.03 -3.60 20.73
CA GLN A 107 0.77 -3.65 21.46
C GLN A 107 0.81 -4.79 22.49
N ARG A 108 0.09 -4.67 23.61
CA ARG A 108 -0.05 -5.78 24.57
C ARG A 108 -0.54 -7.04 23.86
N GLY A 109 0.23 -8.13 23.93
CA GLY A 109 -0.04 -9.38 23.20
C GLY A 109 0.69 -9.53 21.87
N HIS A 110 1.45 -8.51 21.39
CA HIS A 110 2.34 -8.69 20.26
C HIS A 110 3.51 -9.60 20.68
N ARG A 111 3.59 -10.79 20.08
CA ARG A 111 4.77 -11.66 20.22
C ARG A 111 5.92 -10.96 19.48
N GLY A 112 6.89 -10.43 20.23
CA GLY A 112 8.13 -9.95 19.63
C GLY A 112 8.82 -11.10 18.90
N SER A 113 9.26 -10.87 17.65
CA SER A 113 10.15 -11.80 16.96
C SER A 113 11.59 -11.54 17.45
N GLY A 114 12.03 -12.29 18.45
CA GLY A 114 13.45 -12.34 18.84
C GLY A 114 14.21 -13.38 18.02
N LEU A 115 15.54 -13.28 18.02
CA LEU A 115 16.39 -14.35 17.47
C LEU A 115 16.19 -15.63 18.28
N ALA A 116 15.84 -16.72 17.60
CA ALA A 116 15.76 -18.03 18.21
C ALA A 116 17.17 -18.67 18.25
N ARG A 117 17.50 -19.37 19.33
CA ARG A 117 18.74 -20.14 19.41
C ARG A 117 18.71 -21.26 18.39
N VAL A 118 19.86 -21.50 17.75
CA VAL A 118 20.08 -22.67 16.89
C VAL A 118 20.65 -23.82 17.72
N ALA A 119 20.28 -25.05 17.38
CA ALA A 119 20.76 -26.24 18.11
C ALA A 119 22.25 -26.51 17.85
N ASP A 120 22.70 -26.22 16.61
CA ASP A 120 24.07 -26.50 16.16
C ASP A 120 24.71 -25.19 15.64
N PRO A 121 25.41 -24.42 16.49
CA PRO A 121 26.13 -23.23 16.09
C PRO A 121 27.37 -23.61 15.28
N GLN A 122 27.70 -22.81 14.26
CA GLN A 122 28.85 -23.04 13.37
C GLN A 122 30.20 -23.04 14.09
N TRP A 123 30.27 -22.35 15.22
CA TRP A 123 31.49 -22.23 16.03
C TRP A 123 31.14 -21.99 17.49
N THR A 124 31.93 -22.58 18.40
CA THR A 124 31.77 -22.43 19.83
C THR A 124 33.11 -22.14 20.47
N GLU A 125 33.19 -21.09 21.26
CA GLU A 125 34.35 -20.72 22.06
C GLU A 125 34.05 -20.85 23.54
N GLN A 126 34.97 -21.42 24.29
CA GLN A 126 34.95 -21.43 25.77
C GLN A 126 35.74 -20.23 26.27
N VAL A 127 35.09 -19.37 27.04
CA VAL A 127 35.71 -18.19 27.64
C VAL A 127 35.93 -18.50 29.14
N GLU A 128 37.19 -18.56 29.51
CA GLU A 128 37.60 -18.92 30.87
C GLU A 128 37.86 -17.68 31.73
N PRO A 129 37.42 -17.66 33.00
CA PRO A 129 37.80 -16.59 33.92
C PRO A 129 39.27 -16.72 34.32
N ALA A 130 40.07 -15.67 34.17
CA ALA A 130 41.48 -15.70 34.46
C ALA A 130 41.80 -15.74 35.95
N VAL A 131 40.98 -15.07 36.77
CA VAL A 131 41.23 -14.91 38.22
C VAL A 131 39.96 -15.05 39.04
N CYS A 132 40.08 -15.51 40.28
CA CYS A 132 38.99 -15.62 41.24
C CYS A 132 38.47 -14.23 41.65
N GLY A 133 37.18 -13.95 41.47
CA GLY A 133 36.56 -12.68 41.84
C GLY A 133 36.54 -12.39 43.36
N GLY A 134 36.81 -13.39 44.22
CA GLY A 134 36.86 -13.22 45.67
C GLY A 134 38.26 -13.03 46.24
N CYS A 135 39.25 -13.84 45.84
CA CYS A 135 40.60 -13.81 46.40
C CYS A 135 41.71 -13.42 45.40
N GLY A 136 41.40 -13.25 44.13
CA GLY A 136 42.34 -12.87 43.09
C GLY A 136 43.29 -13.99 42.63
N ALA A 137 43.17 -15.23 43.14
CA ALA A 137 43.99 -16.34 42.69
C ALA A 137 43.71 -16.72 41.23
N GLY A 138 44.75 -17.18 40.51
CA GLY A 138 44.61 -17.68 39.14
C GLY A 138 43.71 -18.90 39.08
N LEU A 139 42.82 -19.01 38.10
CA LEU A 139 41.88 -20.10 37.91
C LEU A 139 42.30 -21.08 36.79
N ALA A 140 43.46 -20.94 36.22
CA ALA A 140 43.96 -21.81 35.17
C ALA A 140 43.98 -23.27 35.68
N GLY A 141 43.25 -24.19 35.02
CA GLY A 141 43.15 -25.60 35.41
C GLY A 141 42.23 -25.91 36.59
N ALA A 142 41.55 -24.93 37.17
CA ALA A 142 40.50 -25.17 38.16
C ALA A 142 39.30 -25.88 37.54
N PRO A 143 38.61 -26.81 38.29
CA PRO A 143 37.39 -27.43 37.76
C PRO A 143 36.29 -26.39 37.57
N GLY A 144 35.54 -26.50 36.46
CA GLY A 144 34.46 -25.59 36.14
C GLY A 144 33.41 -26.23 35.25
N ASP A 145 32.28 -25.55 35.10
CA ASP A 145 31.17 -25.92 34.24
C ASP A 145 30.67 -24.68 33.48
N VAL A 146 29.75 -24.89 32.55
CA VAL A 146 29.18 -23.81 31.75
C VAL A 146 28.16 -23.00 32.57
N GLY A 147 28.54 -21.84 33.06
CA GLY A 147 27.66 -20.96 33.82
C GLY A 147 26.48 -20.44 33.00
N TYR A 148 26.74 -19.94 31.78
CA TYR A 148 25.72 -19.56 30.79
C TYR A 148 26.33 -19.54 29.39
N SER A 149 25.48 -19.54 28.35
CA SER A 149 25.91 -19.44 26.97
C SER A 149 25.11 -18.39 26.20
N VAL A 150 25.79 -17.66 25.30
CA VAL A 150 25.20 -16.66 24.43
C VAL A 150 25.55 -17.03 22.99
N GLN A 151 24.57 -16.95 22.09
CA GLN A 151 24.79 -17.09 20.66
C GLN A 151 24.80 -15.71 20.00
N VAL A 152 25.86 -15.40 19.27
CA VAL A 152 26.01 -14.17 18.49
C VAL A 152 25.76 -14.52 17.03
N PHE A 153 24.80 -13.83 16.41
CA PHE A 153 24.49 -13.95 14.98
C PHE A 153 25.15 -12.80 14.27
N ASP A 154 26.16 -13.09 13.46
CA ASP A 154 26.90 -12.08 12.71
C ASP A 154 26.99 -12.46 11.23
N LEU A 155 27.34 -11.49 10.38
CA LEU A 155 27.57 -11.71 8.95
C LEU A 155 29.06 -11.97 8.71
N PRO A 156 29.40 -12.97 7.85
CA PRO A 156 30.77 -13.12 7.41
C PRO A 156 31.19 -11.88 6.57
N ALA A 157 32.49 -11.61 6.51
CA ALA A 157 33.01 -10.56 5.66
C ALA A 157 32.60 -10.80 4.19
N PHE A 158 31.96 -9.80 3.57
CA PHE A 158 31.61 -9.87 2.17
C PHE A 158 32.87 -9.75 1.31
N CYS A 159 33.15 -10.77 0.48
CA CYS A 159 34.22 -10.74 -0.50
C CYS A 159 33.73 -11.35 -1.82
N LEU A 160 34.33 -10.94 -2.94
CA LEU A 160 34.08 -11.54 -4.23
C LEU A 160 34.82 -12.89 -4.31
N GLU A 161 34.10 -13.93 -4.66
CA GLU A 161 34.67 -15.22 -5.04
C GLU A 161 35.02 -15.17 -6.53
N VAL A 162 36.27 -15.50 -6.87
CA VAL A 162 36.76 -15.47 -8.26
C VAL A 162 36.93 -16.90 -8.76
N SER A 163 36.17 -17.22 -9.83
CA SER A 163 36.28 -18.48 -10.53
C SER A 163 36.81 -18.27 -11.95
N GLU A 164 37.75 -19.07 -12.39
CA GLU A 164 38.28 -19.04 -13.75
C GLU A 164 37.78 -20.24 -14.55
N TYR A 165 37.28 -20.00 -15.74
CA TYR A 165 36.83 -21.01 -16.69
C TYR A 165 37.79 -21.07 -17.86
N LEU A 166 38.41 -22.24 -18.10
CA LEU A 166 39.32 -22.49 -19.19
C LEU A 166 38.57 -23.21 -20.33
N MET A 167 38.20 -22.48 -21.38
CA MET A 167 37.58 -23.06 -22.58
C MET A 167 38.62 -23.82 -23.40
N MET A 168 38.71 -25.12 -23.18
CA MET A 168 39.70 -25.98 -23.83
C MET A 168 39.46 -26.09 -25.34
N ARG A 169 40.54 -26.02 -26.11
CA ARG A 169 40.57 -26.25 -27.56
C ARG A 169 41.16 -27.60 -27.83
N ARG A 170 40.48 -28.41 -28.63
CA ARG A 170 40.93 -29.72 -29.06
C ARG A 170 41.02 -29.79 -30.60
N VAL A 171 42.01 -30.53 -31.12
CA VAL A 171 42.16 -30.79 -32.55
C VAL A 171 41.76 -32.21 -32.82
N CYS A 172 40.79 -32.42 -33.73
CA CYS A 172 40.33 -33.73 -34.16
C CYS A 172 41.33 -34.37 -35.14
N GLY A 173 41.35 -35.71 -35.27
CA GLY A 173 42.12 -36.41 -36.28
C GLY A 173 41.86 -35.99 -37.74
N CYS A 174 40.70 -35.35 -38.02
CA CYS A 174 40.38 -34.71 -39.29
C CYS A 174 41.07 -33.34 -39.51
N GLY A 175 41.87 -32.86 -38.54
CA GLY A 175 42.54 -31.57 -38.59
C GLY A 175 41.69 -30.38 -38.07
N ARG A 176 40.40 -30.60 -37.79
CA ARG A 176 39.51 -29.51 -37.29
C ARG A 176 39.75 -29.21 -35.80
N ALA A 177 40.01 -27.95 -35.48
CA ALA A 177 40.07 -27.49 -34.13
C ALA A 177 38.68 -27.05 -33.65
N THR A 178 38.28 -27.48 -32.45
CA THR A 178 37.02 -27.11 -31.80
C THR A 178 37.33 -26.58 -30.39
N THR A 179 36.83 -25.41 -30.06
CA THR A 179 36.92 -24.82 -28.73
C THR A 179 35.58 -25.03 -28.00
N ALA A 180 35.62 -25.34 -26.71
CA ALA A 180 34.43 -25.48 -25.90
C ALA A 180 33.64 -24.17 -25.84
N ASP A 181 32.33 -24.27 -25.82
CA ASP A 181 31.46 -23.12 -25.55
C ASP A 181 31.59 -22.66 -24.10
N ALA A 182 31.48 -21.36 -23.89
CA ALA A 182 31.48 -20.81 -22.55
C ALA A 182 30.19 -21.19 -21.80
N PRO A 183 30.26 -21.52 -20.48
CA PRO A 183 29.09 -21.72 -19.65
C PRO A 183 28.16 -20.49 -19.64
N PRO A 184 26.85 -20.65 -19.45
CA PRO A 184 25.86 -19.54 -19.52
C PRO A 184 26.13 -18.34 -18.59
N GLN A 185 26.82 -18.59 -17.46
CA GLN A 185 27.22 -17.55 -16.51
C GLN A 185 28.42 -16.72 -16.97
N VAL A 186 29.22 -17.23 -17.93
CA VAL A 186 30.38 -16.54 -18.49
C VAL A 186 29.91 -15.62 -19.62
N ARG A 187 30.16 -14.33 -19.47
CA ARG A 187 29.81 -13.32 -20.47
C ARG A 187 31.05 -12.82 -21.17
N GLY A 188 30.90 -12.31 -22.38
CA GLY A 188 32.01 -11.89 -23.21
C GLY A 188 32.99 -10.95 -22.52
N GLY A 189 34.28 -11.12 -22.85
CA GLY A 189 35.40 -10.39 -22.26
C GLY A 189 36.27 -11.27 -21.36
N PRO A 190 37.44 -10.78 -20.93
CA PRO A 190 38.36 -11.54 -20.10
C PRO A 190 37.88 -11.67 -18.63
N THR A 191 37.00 -10.79 -18.18
CA THR A 191 36.41 -10.81 -16.86
C THR A 191 34.94 -10.42 -16.92
N CYS A 192 34.10 -10.99 -16.05
CA CYS A 192 32.71 -10.61 -15.91
C CYS A 192 32.21 -10.86 -14.47
N TYR A 193 31.18 -10.12 -14.05
CA TYR A 193 30.47 -10.41 -12.81
C TYR A 193 29.48 -11.55 -13.01
N GLY A 194 29.43 -12.44 -12.04
CA GLY A 194 28.50 -13.58 -12.01
C GLY A 194 27.05 -13.19 -11.71
N PRO A 195 26.14 -14.19 -11.74
CA PRO A 195 24.70 -13.96 -11.55
C PRO A 195 24.34 -13.41 -10.18
N GLN A 196 25.08 -13.72 -9.11
CA GLN A 196 24.85 -13.19 -7.76
C GLN A 196 25.05 -11.68 -7.69
N VAL A 197 26.15 -11.16 -8.28
CA VAL A 197 26.41 -9.71 -8.34
C VAL A 197 25.32 -9.02 -9.18
N GLY A 198 24.91 -9.65 -10.29
CA GLY A 198 23.80 -9.17 -11.12
C GLY A 198 22.46 -9.14 -10.34
N ALA A 199 22.21 -10.15 -9.53
CA ALA A 199 20.99 -10.23 -8.72
C ALA A 199 20.98 -9.15 -7.61
N ALA A 200 22.10 -8.95 -6.91
CA ALA A 200 22.22 -7.90 -5.90
C ALA A 200 22.00 -6.51 -6.51
N ALA A 201 22.64 -6.22 -7.66
CA ALA A 201 22.48 -4.96 -8.37
C ALA A 201 21.02 -4.72 -8.80
N ALA A 202 20.37 -5.71 -9.39
CA ALA A 202 18.98 -5.62 -9.82
C ALA A 202 18.04 -5.46 -8.63
N TRP A 203 18.28 -6.16 -7.51
CA TRP A 203 17.47 -6.04 -6.31
C TRP A 203 17.55 -4.65 -5.69
N LEU A 204 18.77 -4.11 -5.49
CA LEU A 204 18.95 -2.75 -4.96
C LEU A 204 18.26 -1.70 -5.83
N ALA A 205 18.45 -1.76 -7.13
CA ALA A 205 17.85 -0.80 -8.07
C ALA A 205 16.33 -0.98 -8.29
N SER A 206 15.75 -2.10 -7.86
CA SER A 206 14.30 -2.31 -7.87
C SER A 206 13.60 -1.79 -6.61
N GLN A 207 14.36 -1.28 -5.63
CA GLN A 207 13.78 -0.64 -4.45
C GLN A 207 13.34 0.79 -4.79
N ASP A 208 12.13 1.15 -4.40
CA ASP A 208 11.48 2.42 -4.79
C ASP A 208 12.21 3.69 -4.30
N VAL A 209 13.10 3.54 -3.31
CA VAL A 209 13.82 4.65 -2.67
C VAL A 209 15.32 4.69 -3.01
N ILE A 210 15.81 3.80 -3.88
CA ILE A 210 17.23 3.67 -4.24
C ILE A 210 17.42 3.98 -5.72
N GLY A 211 18.02 5.13 -6.03
CA GLY A 211 18.44 5.47 -7.41
C GLY A 211 19.66 4.66 -7.85
N LEU A 212 19.94 4.65 -9.17
CA LEU A 212 21.01 3.82 -9.76
C LEU A 212 22.40 4.17 -9.20
N GLU A 213 22.71 5.45 -8.97
CA GLU A 213 23.99 5.89 -8.41
C GLU A 213 24.15 5.36 -6.98
N ARG A 214 23.13 5.54 -6.15
CA ARG A 214 23.15 5.04 -4.76
C ARG A 214 23.23 3.50 -4.73
N ALA A 215 22.60 2.81 -5.66
CA ALA A 215 22.73 1.36 -5.78
C ALA A 215 24.17 0.95 -6.14
N ALA A 216 24.85 1.69 -7.02
CA ALA A 216 26.26 1.46 -7.34
C ALA A 216 27.17 1.68 -6.13
N ASP A 217 26.96 2.76 -5.38
CA ASP A 217 27.69 3.04 -4.13
C ASP A 217 27.49 1.92 -3.10
N MET A 218 26.25 1.44 -2.93
CA MET A 218 25.95 0.33 -2.01
C MET A 218 26.59 -0.98 -2.45
N MET A 219 26.63 -1.29 -3.75
CA MET A 219 27.33 -2.46 -4.28
C MET A 219 28.82 -2.41 -3.94
N SER A 220 29.46 -1.26 -4.12
CA SER A 220 30.88 -1.06 -3.80
C SER A 220 31.12 -1.14 -2.28
N ALA A 221 30.36 -0.39 -1.48
CA ALA A 221 30.60 -0.25 -0.05
C ALA A 221 30.26 -1.51 0.77
N LEU A 222 29.15 -2.19 0.44
CA LEU A 222 28.69 -3.34 1.21
C LEU A 222 29.20 -4.68 0.69
N LEU A 223 29.36 -4.81 -0.63
CA LEU A 223 29.65 -6.10 -1.27
C LEU A 223 31.05 -6.18 -1.88
N GLY A 224 31.85 -5.10 -1.80
CA GLY A 224 33.15 -5.02 -2.46
C GLY A 224 33.08 -5.21 -3.99
N ALA A 225 31.92 -4.93 -4.60
CA ALA A 225 31.67 -5.12 -6.01
C ALA A 225 31.44 -3.76 -6.71
N PRO A 226 32.49 -3.03 -7.09
CA PRO A 226 32.35 -1.75 -7.77
C PRO A 226 31.74 -1.94 -9.16
N VAL A 227 30.54 -1.38 -9.35
CA VAL A 227 29.79 -1.46 -10.60
C VAL A 227 29.39 -0.07 -11.08
N SER A 228 29.26 0.11 -12.39
CA SER A 228 28.71 1.33 -12.97
C SER A 228 27.17 1.32 -12.95
N THR A 229 26.56 2.50 -13.04
CA THR A 229 25.12 2.65 -13.25
C THR A 229 24.64 1.94 -14.52
N GLY A 230 25.49 1.89 -15.56
CA GLY A 230 25.26 1.14 -16.79
C GLY A 230 25.18 -0.38 -16.55
N PHE A 231 26.04 -0.94 -15.69
CA PHE A 231 25.94 -2.35 -15.29
C PHE A 231 24.61 -2.65 -14.60
N ILE A 232 24.17 -1.81 -13.67
CA ILE A 232 22.91 -1.96 -12.95
C ILE A 232 21.71 -1.89 -13.91
N SER A 233 21.70 -0.90 -14.81
CA SER A 233 20.67 -0.78 -15.84
C SER A 233 20.61 -2.02 -16.75
N SER A 234 21.78 -2.57 -17.10
CA SER A 234 21.90 -3.80 -17.87
C SER A 234 21.43 -5.04 -17.08
N ALA A 235 21.65 -5.08 -15.76
CA ALA A 235 21.15 -6.15 -14.89
C ALA A 235 19.61 -6.16 -14.86
N LEU A 236 18.98 -4.98 -14.70
CA LEU A 236 17.52 -4.83 -14.79
C LEU A 236 16.98 -5.23 -16.17
N ALA A 237 17.66 -4.86 -17.26
CA ALA A 237 17.24 -5.23 -18.62
C ALA A 237 17.33 -6.75 -18.85
N ARG A 238 18.38 -7.41 -18.36
CA ARG A 238 18.51 -8.87 -18.43
C ARG A 238 17.44 -9.59 -17.63
N LEU A 239 17.12 -9.11 -16.42
CA LEU A 239 16.03 -9.66 -15.62
C LEU A 239 14.70 -9.53 -16.35
N ASP A 240 14.41 -8.36 -16.91
CA ASP A 240 13.20 -8.11 -17.68
C ASP A 240 13.08 -9.05 -18.89
N THR A 241 14.19 -9.25 -19.65
CA THR A 241 14.26 -10.20 -20.76
C THR A 241 14.01 -11.63 -20.29
N ALA A 242 14.66 -12.04 -19.20
CA ALA A 242 14.48 -13.39 -18.65
C ALA A 242 13.02 -13.66 -18.25
N LEU A 243 12.38 -12.72 -17.56
CA LEU A 243 10.97 -12.82 -17.17
C LEU A 243 10.03 -12.84 -18.37
N THR A 244 10.32 -12.03 -19.40
CA THR A 244 9.55 -11.98 -20.65
C THR A 244 9.66 -13.29 -21.42
N THR A 245 10.89 -13.81 -21.57
CA THR A 245 11.17 -15.08 -22.27
C THR A 245 10.51 -16.27 -21.57
N ALA A 246 10.48 -16.25 -20.22
CA ALA A 246 9.82 -17.29 -19.43
C ALA A 246 8.28 -17.18 -19.42
N GLY A 247 7.69 -16.14 -20.01
CA GLY A 247 6.23 -15.94 -20.00
C GLY A 247 5.65 -15.58 -18.64
N PHE A 248 6.47 -15.07 -17.69
CA PHE A 248 6.05 -14.82 -16.32
C PHE A 248 4.79 -13.96 -16.23
N GLU A 249 4.71 -12.86 -17.00
CA GLU A 249 3.58 -11.93 -16.93
C GLU A 249 2.27 -12.60 -17.39
N GLN A 250 2.33 -13.45 -18.41
CA GLN A 250 1.17 -14.21 -18.91
C GLN A 250 0.66 -15.18 -17.86
N GLU A 251 1.57 -15.94 -17.22
CA GLU A 251 1.21 -16.88 -16.15
C GLU A 251 0.66 -16.17 -14.92
N LEU A 252 1.22 -15.01 -14.56
CA LEU A 252 0.71 -14.22 -13.44
C LEU A 252 -0.71 -13.70 -13.71
N LYS A 253 -0.96 -13.18 -14.90
CA LYS A 253 -2.30 -12.71 -15.30
C LYS A 253 -3.31 -13.85 -15.31
N ALA A 254 -2.92 -15.02 -15.83
CA ALA A 254 -3.75 -16.20 -15.84
C ALA A 254 -4.06 -16.70 -14.41
N ALA A 255 -3.05 -16.74 -13.52
CA ALA A 255 -3.24 -17.11 -12.12
C ALA A 255 -4.11 -16.11 -11.35
N LEU A 256 -4.06 -14.82 -11.68
CA LEU A 256 -4.98 -13.81 -11.14
C LEU A 256 -6.41 -14.02 -11.65
N GLY A 257 -6.60 -14.38 -12.92
CA GLY A 257 -7.92 -14.67 -13.48
C GLY A 257 -8.64 -15.85 -12.81
N GLU A 258 -7.91 -16.74 -12.15
CA GLU A 258 -8.43 -17.90 -11.41
C GLU A 258 -8.83 -17.58 -9.95
N GLN A 259 -8.63 -16.35 -9.48
CA GLN A 259 -8.94 -15.99 -8.11
C GLN A 259 -10.43 -15.64 -7.93
N ASP A 260 -10.98 -15.91 -6.74
CA ASP A 260 -12.36 -15.53 -6.40
C ASP A 260 -12.52 -14.04 -6.15
N VAL A 261 -11.50 -13.40 -5.59
CA VAL A 261 -11.53 -11.98 -5.22
C VAL A 261 -10.25 -11.29 -5.66
N LEU A 262 -10.40 -10.22 -6.41
CA LEU A 262 -9.30 -9.32 -6.80
C LEU A 262 -9.51 -7.92 -6.24
N GLY A 263 -8.41 -7.23 -5.97
CA GLY A 263 -8.37 -5.80 -5.69
C GLY A 263 -7.62 -5.05 -6.79
N THR A 264 -8.05 -3.84 -7.10
CA THR A 264 -7.38 -2.98 -8.09
C THR A 264 -7.29 -1.55 -7.62
N ASP A 265 -6.20 -0.89 -8.00
CA ASP A 265 -5.96 0.54 -7.74
C ASP A 265 -5.07 1.12 -8.83
N GLU A 266 -5.03 2.45 -8.97
CA GLU A 266 -4.13 3.11 -9.89
C GLU A 266 -3.52 4.37 -9.28
N THR A 267 -2.36 4.77 -9.82
CA THR A 267 -1.67 6.00 -9.40
C THR A 267 -1.02 6.70 -10.60
N PRO A 268 -1.01 8.03 -10.64
CA PRO A 268 -0.22 8.76 -11.62
C PRO A 268 1.25 8.37 -11.57
N ALA A 269 1.88 8.31 -12.73
CA ALA A 269 3.31 8.03 -12.87
C ALA A 269 3.90 8.94 -13.96
N PRO A 270 4.31 10.16 -13.63
CA PRO A 270 4.78 11.14 -14.60
C PRO A 270 6.01 10.65 -15.36
N LEU A 271 6.04 10.95 -16.66
CA LEU A 271 7.15 10.64 -17.56
C LEU A 271 7.88 11.93 -17.95
N THR A 272 9.21 11.86 -18.17
CA THR A 272 9.99 12.97 -18.74
C THR A 272 9.59 13.27 -20.19
N ALA A 273 9.33 12.22 -20.98
CA ALA A 273 8.81 12.36 -22.34
C ALA A 273 7.29 12.32 -22.31
N THR A 274 6.65 13.45 -22.59
CA THR A 274 5.20 13.57 -22.77
C THR A 274 4.84 13.51 -24.26
N GLY A 275 3.61 13.10 -24.57
CA GLY A 275 3.13 13.01 -25.95
C GLY A 275 2.90 11.58 -26.38
N VAL A 276 3.70 11.08 -27.33
CA VAL A 276 3.60 9.71 -27.85
C VAL A 276 4.85 8.93 -27.45
N ALA A 277 4.67 7.74 -26.88
CA ALA A 277 5.80 6.86 -26.59
C ALA A 277 6.48 6.42 -27.90
N ALA A 278 7.77 6.78 -28.06
CA ALA A 278 8.52 6.53 -29.28
C ALA A 278 8.56 5.03 -29.66
N GLU A 279 8.55 4.14 -28.65
CA GLU A 279 8.68 2.70 -28.85
C GLU A 279 7.36 1.99 -29.21
N THR A 280 6.20 2.56 -28.83
CA THR A 280 4.90 1.89 -28.96
C THR A 280 3.87 2.70 -29.75
N GLY A 281 4.15 3.96 -30.05
CA GLY A 281 3.17 4.88 -30.64
C GLY A 281 2.00 5.23 -29.70
N GLU A 282 2.06 4.82 -28.42
CA GLU A 282 0.99 5.05 -27.44
C GLU A 282 0.98 6.48 -26.94
N ALA A 283 -0.20 7.10 -26.86
CA ALA A 283 -0.35 8.44 -26.30
C ALA A 283 -0.05 8.45 -24.79
N CYS A 284 0.86 9.33 -24.36
CA CYS A 284 1.28 9.51 -22.97
C CYS A 284 0.78 10.86 -22.42
N THR A 285 -0.54 11.04 -22.34
CA THR A 285 -1.17 12.29 -21.88
C THR A 285 -1.43 12.32 -20.38
N ASN A 286 -1.61 11.14 -19.76
CA ASN A 286 -1.84 10.98 -18.32
C ASN A 286 -1.37 9.59 -17.89
N PRO A 287 -0.04 9.37 -17.84
CA PRO A 287 0.53 8.06 -17.52
C PRO A 287 0.13 7.59 -16.13
N GLN A 288 -0.25 6.32 -16.05
CA GLN A 288 -0.70 5.68 -14.81
C GLN A 288 0.01 4.34 -14.62
N VAL A 289 0.25 3.99 -13.37
CA VAL A 289 0.49 2.61 -12.94
C VAL A 289 -0.79 2.05 -12.36
N TYR A 290 -1.10 0.83 -12.74
CA TYR A 290 -2.22 0.04 -12.25
C TYR A 290 -1.70 -1.14 -11.45
N THR A 291 -2.44 -1.56 -10.44
CA THR A 291 -2.22 -2.82 -9.75
C THR A 291 -3.47 -3.67 -9.79
N VAL A 292 -3.28 -4.97 -9.95
CA VAL A 292 -4.30 -5.99 -9.72
C VAL A 292 -3.68 -7.02 -8.78
N ARG A 293 -4.35 -7.31 -7.68
CA ARG A 293 -3.86 -8.28 -6.70
C ARG A 293 -4.94 -9.26 -6.26
N SER A 294 -4.55 -10.47 -5.88
CA SER A 294 -5.42 -11.37 -5.16
C SER A 294 -5.62 -10.90 -3.72
N MET A 295 -6.62 -11.44 -3.04
CA MET A 295 -6.93 -11.11 -1.65
C MET A 295 -6.74 -12.32 -0.72
N ARG A 296 -5.75 -13.18 -1.03
CA ARG A 296 -5.50 -14.44 -0.31
C ARG A 296 -5.10 -14.24 1.16
N ASP A 297 -4.30 -13.22 1.47
CA ASP A 297 -3.96 -12.86 2.86
C ASP A 297 -5.18 -12.39 3.66
N TYR A 298 -6.23 -11.92 3.01
CA TYR A 298 -7.47 -11.61 3.69
C TYR A 298 -8.27 -12.86 4.02
N THR A 299 -8.28 -13.88 3.17
CA THR A 299 -9.02 -15.13 3.40
C THR A 299 -8.41 -16.00 4.52
N ARG A 300 -7.18 -15.73 4.92
CA ARG A 300 -6.55 -16.43 6.07
C ARG A 300 -7.20 -15.98 7.37
N TRP A 301 -7.85 -16.91 8.04
CA TRP A 301 -8.30 -16.70 9.42
C TRP A 301 -7.11 -16.75 10.39
N VAL A 302 -7.17 -15.95 11.46
CA VAL A 302 -6.19 -16.00 12.53
C VAL A 302 -6.34 -17.38 13.22
N GLY A 303 -5.41 -18.29 12.96
CA GLY A 303 -5.42 -19.64 13.52
C GLY A 303 -5.25 -20.77 12.51
N ASP A 304 -5.28 -20.48 11.20
CA ASP A 304 -4.99 -21.52 10.21
C ASP A 304 -3.54 -22.00 10.29
N PRO A 305 -3.28 -23.33 10.11
CA PRO A 305 -1.92 -23.87 10.11
C PRO A 305 -1.06 -23.18 9.05
N VAL A 306 0.20 -22.90 9.41
CA VAL A 306 1.16 -22.15 8.57
C VAL A 306 1.67 -23.00 7.38
N GLU A 307 1.13 -24.19 7.15
CA GLU A 307 1.74 -25.22 6.29
C GLU A 307 1.75 -24.93 4.79
N GLU A 308 0.94 -24.01 4.28
CA GLU A 308 1.12 -23.48 2.92
C GLU A 308 1.03 -21.97 2.92
N GLN A 309 2.17 -21.30 2.82
CA GLN A 309 2.22 -19.84 2.62
C GLN A 309 1.81 -19.48 1.18
N VAL A 310 0.53 -19.62 0.89
CA VAL A 310 -0.06 -19.09 -0.34
C VAL A 310 -0.29 -17.59 -0.13
N GLY A 311 0.68 -16.80 -0.51
CA GLY A 311 0.60 -15.34 -0.41
C GLY A 311 -0.17 -14.71 -1.57
N ASP A 312 -0.34 -13.40 -1.52
CA ASP A 312 -0.97 -12.66 -2.60
C ASP A 312 -0.12 -12.62 -3.87
N LEU A 313 -0.77 -12.84 -4.99
CA LEU A 313 -0.28 -12.51 -6.31
C LEU A 313 -0.52 -11.02 -6.58
N VAL A 314 0.48 -10.31 -7.06
CA VAL A 314 0.39 -8.87 -7.33
C VAL A 314 0.96 -8.57 -8.70
N TRP A 315 0.11 -8.05 -9.57
CA TRP A 315 0.51 -7.57 -10.88
C TRP A 315 0.52 -6.04 -10.90
N TYR A 316 1.52 -5.48 -11.55
CA TYR A 316 1.61 -4.06 -11.88
C TYR A 316 1.74 -3.89 -13.37
N GLY A 317 1.05 -2.89 -13.91
CA GLY A 317 1.15 -2.50 -15.31
C GLY A 317 1.14 -0.99 -15.48
N ALA A 318 1.64 -0.51 -16.61
CA ALA A 318 1.67 0.91 -16.91
C ALA A 318 1.07 1.22 -18.27
N ALA A 319 0.27 2.29 -18.32
CA ALA A 319 -0.32 2.83 -19.54
C ALA A 319 -0.10 4.33 -19.63
N GLY A 320 -0.04 4.86 -20.85
CA GLY A 320 0.11 6.30 -21.11
C GLY A 320 -1.13 7.12 -20.81
N THR A 321 -2.28 6.49 -20.55
CA THR A 321 -3.56 7.15 -20.30
C THR A 321 -4.36 6.44 -19.21
N ARG A 322 -5.28 7.17 -18.57
CA ARG A 322 -6.24 6.63 -17.58
C ARG A 322 -7.58 6.19 -18.22
N LYS A 323 -7.59 5.86 -19.51
CA LYS A 323 -8.82 5.49 -20.22
C LYS A 323 -9.15 4.00 -20.02
N LYS A 324 -10.45 3.64 -20.10
CA LYS A 324 -10.92 2.25 -20.08
C LYS A 324 -10.14 1.33 -21.02
N LYS A 325 -9.88 1.79 -22.27
CA LYS A 325 -9.10 1.01 -23.26
C LYS A 325 -7.72 0.60 -22.77
N ALA A 326 -7.09 1.40 -21.90
CA ALA A 326 -5.80 1.06 -21.29
C ALA A 326 -5.94 -0.08 -20.28
N ILE A 327 -7.01 -0.08 -19.48
CA ILE A 327 -7.31 -1.15 -18.51
C ILE A 327 -7.61 -2.47 -19.26
N SER A 328 -8.46 -2.41 -20.28
CA SER A 328 -8.79 -3.57 -21.13
C SER A 328 -7.57 -4.17 -21.82
N ALA A 329 -6.63 -3.32 -22.28
CA ALA A 329 -5.41 -3.79 -22.92
C ALA A 329 -4.51 -4.67 -22.00
N PHE A 330 -4.70 -4.62 -20.70
CA PHE A 330 -3.98 -5.51 -19.77
C PHE A 330 -4.51 -6.95 -19.79
N GLY A 331 -5.78 -7.17 -20.18
CA GLY A 331 -6.36 -8.50 -20.40
C GLY A 331 -6.65 -9.29 -19.12
N ILE A 332 -6.66 -8.66 -17.94
CA ILE A 332 -6.98 -9.32 -16.67
C ILE A 332 -8.48 -9.22 -16.38
N LEU A 333 -9.01 -7.99 -16.32
CA LEU A 333 -10.41 -7.77 -15.92
C LEU A 333 -11.41 -8.19 -17.00
N ASP A 334 -11.02 -8.23 -18.27
CA ASP A 334 -11.88 -8.65 -19.38
C ASP A 334 -12.27 -10.15 -19.31
N THR A 335 -11.47 -10.95 -18.61
CA THR A 335 -11.70 -12.39 -18.42
C THR A 335 -11.99 -12.77 -16.98
N PHE A 336 -12.11 -11.79 -16.09
CA PHE A 336 -12.38 -12.02 -14.68
C PHE A 336 -13.87 -11.92 -14.38
N TYR A 337 -14.40 -12.90 -13.66
CA TYR A 337 -15.82 -13.02 -13.31
C TYR A 337 -16.09 -13.07 -11.79
N GLY A 338 -15.04 -13.04 -10.97
CA GLY A 338 -15.14 -13.07 -9.51
C GLY A 338 -15.56 -11.74 -8.89
N VAL A 339 -15.24 -11.51 -7.64
CA VAL A 339 -15.51 -10.25 -6.93
C VAL A 339 -14.36 -9.27 -7.11
N LEU A 340 -14.68 -8.02 -7.43
CA LEU A 340 -13.71 -6.95 -7.55
C LEU A 340 -13.83 -5.94 -6.40
N VAL A 341 -12.76 -5.77 -5.62
CA VAL A 341 -12.65 -4.74 -4.58
C VAL A 341 -11.96 -3.51 -5.16
N ARG A 342 -12.62 -2.37 -5.18
CA ARG A 342 -12.14 -1.16 -5.86
C ARG A 342 -12.70 0.13 -5.27
N ASP A 343 -12.15 1.25 -5.68
CA ASP A 343 -12.79 2.56 -5.54
C ASP A 343 -13.91 2.77 -6.57
N ASP A 344 -14.46 3.98 -6.65
CA ASP A 344 -15.54 4.32 -7.59
C ASP A 344 -15.01 4.95 -8.90
N PHE A 345 -13.80 4.63 -9.32
CA PHE A 345 -13.27 5.14 -10.58
C PHE A 345 -14.08 4.63 -11.79
N GLY A 346 -14.48 5.57 -12.64
CA GLY A 346 -15.36 5.29 -13.78
C GLY A 346 -14.82 4.29 -14.81
N GLY A 347 -13.48 4.12 -14.88
CA GLY A 347 -12.84 3.18 -15.79
C GLY A 347 -13.21 1.71 -15.55
N TYR A 348 -13.60 1.38 -14.32
CA TYR A 348 -13.97 0.00 -13.94
C TYR A 348 -15.46 -0.31 -14.08
N LEU A 349 -16.34 0.70 -14.18
CA LEU A 349 -17.79 0.50 -14.15
C LEU A 349 -18.33 -0.44 -15.23
N SER A 350 -17.66 -0.52 -16.35
CA SER A 350 -18.10 -1.39 -17.45
C SER A 350 -17.89 -2.87 -17.19
N TYR A 351 -17.11 -3.24 -16.19
CA TYR A 351 -16.89 -4.62 -15.79
C TYR A 351 -17.96 -5.11 -14.79
N ASP A 352 -18.69 -4.19 -14.13
CA ASP A 352 -19.65 -4.54 -13.06
C ASP A 352 -20.69 -5.58 -13.49
N GLN A 353 -21.09 -5.60 -14.77
CA GLN A 353 -22.13 -6.53 -15.27
C GLN A 353 -21.65 -7.98 -15.41
N GLN A 354 -20.34 -8.20 -15.62
CA GLN A 354 -19.78 -9.55 -15.76
C GLN A 354 -19.28 -10.12 -14.44
N LEU A 355 -19.09 -9.28 -13.42
CA LEU A 355 -18.52 -9.68 -12.13
C LEU A 355 -19.59 -10.36 -11.24
N ALA A 356 -19.18 -11.39 -10.50
CA ALA A 356 -20.01 -11.99 -9.45
C ALA A 356 -20.36 -10.99 -8.34
N GLY A 357 -19.57 -9.93 -8.17
CA GLY A 357 -19.85 -8.84 -7.26
C GLY A 357 -18.78 -7.76 -7.27
N VAL A 358 -19.13 -6.61 -6.72
CA VAL A 358 -18.21 -5.49 -6.52
C VAL A 358 -18.26 -5.07 -5.06
N GLN A 359 -17.11 -4.92 -4.41
CA GLN A 359 -17.01 -4.27 -3.10
C GLN A 359 -16.43 -2.87 -3.29
N GLN A 360 -17.19 -1.85 -2.92
CA GLN A 360 -16.69 -0.48 -2.86
C GLN A 360 -15.72 -0.33 -1.68
N CYS A 361 -14.59 0.34 -1.89
CA CYS A 361 -13.65 0.63 -0.81
C CYS A 361 -14.29 1.55 0.24
N LEU A 362 -14.59 1.02 1.42
CA LEU A 362 -15.24 1.81 2.48
C LEU A 362 -14.33 2.90 3.04
N SER A 363 -13.01 2.77 2.95
CA SER A 363 -12.09 3.85 3.34
C SER A 363 -12.31 5.13 2.51
N HIS A 364 -12.59 4.99 1.21
CA HIS A 364 -12.94 6.10 0.33
C HIS A 364 -14.32 6.66 0.65
N LEU A 365 -15.31 5.79 0.88
CA LEU A 365 -16.67 6.21 1.22
C LEU A 365 -16.71 6.96 2.54
N LEU A 366 -15.98 6.50 3.57
CA LEU A 366 -15.88 7.18 4.86
C LEU A 366 -15.29 8.59 4.71
N ARG A 367 -14.25 8.76 3.89
CA ARG A 367 -13.71 10.11 3.59
C ARG A 367 -14.73 11.01 2.92
N TYR A 368 -15.48 10.49 1.94
CA TYR A 368 -16.54 11.28 1.28
C TYR A 368 -17.68 11.64 2.22
N LEU A 369 -18.00 10.78 3.19
CA LEU A 369 -19.00 11.05 4.22
C LEU A 369 -18.49 12.10 5.22
N ASP A 370 -17.24 12.01 5.65
CA ASP A 370 -16.61 13.02 6.50
C ASP A 370 -16.55 14.39 5.76
N ASP A 371 -16.18 14.38 4.46
CA ASP A 371 -16.21 15.60 3.62
C ASP A 371 -17.63 16.19 3.49
N ALA A 372 -18.65 15.34 3.32
CA ALA A 372 -20.04 15.80 3.23
C ALA A 372 -20.55 16.39 4.55
N TYR A 373 -20.17 15.78 5.68
CA TYR A 373 -20.49 16.29 7.01
C TYR A 373 -19.85 17.67 7.25
N ASP A 374 -18.59 17.85 6.86
CA ASP A 374 -17.83 19.10 7.06
C ASP A 374 -18.35 20.29 6.25
N ILE A 375 -19.21 20.08 5.24
CA ILE A 375 -19.85 21.18 4.49
C ILE A 375 -20.75 22.02 5.42
N ASP A 376 -21.59 21.34 6.18
CA ASP A 376 -22.54 21.97 7.12
C ASP A 376 -22.94 20.93 8.20
N PRO A 377 -22.18 20.84 9.31
CA PRO A 377 -22.41 19.82 10.33
C PRO A 377 -23.82 19.79 10.90
N ASP A 378 -24.50 20.93 10.98
CA ASP A 378 -25.84 21.03 11.56
C ASP A 378 -26.90 20.35 10.68
N THR A 379 -26.73 20.39 9.38
CA THR A 379 -27.68 19.82 8.41
C THR A 379 -27.22 18.53 7.77
N GLN A 380 -25.93 18.22 7.78
CA GLN A 380 -25.37 17.01 7.18
C GLN A 380 -25.08 15.88 8.20
N MET A 381 -25.80 15.89 9.35
CA MET A 381 -25.69 14.82 10.37
C MET A 381 -25.94 13.41 9.81
N TRP A 382 -26.72 13.29 8.74
CA TRP A 382 -26.95 12.03 8.03
C TRP A 382 -25.66 11.36 7.58
N ALA A 383 -24.68 12.15 7.12
CA ALA A 383 -23.40 11.62 6.64
C ALA A 383 -22.61 10.99 7.79
N ARG A 384 -22.63 11.61 8.99
CA ARG A 384 -22.03 11.02 10.19
C ARG A 384 -22.75 9.74 10.62
N GLN A 385 -24.08 9.72 10.62
CA GLN A 385 -24.87 8.52 10.92
C GLN A 385 -24.51 7.35 9.99
N VAL A 386 -24.41 7.60 8.69
CA VAL A 386 -24.00 6.60 7.69
C VAL A 386 -22.56 6.15 7.92
N ALA A 387 -21.63 7.07 8.21
CA ALA A 387 -20.24 6.74 8.49
C ALA A 387 -20.10 5.86 9.74
N ASP A 388 -20.84 6.16 10.80
CA ASP A 388 -20.81 5.40 12.05
C ASP A 388 -21.42 3.99 11.88
N ALA A 389 -22.46 3.86 11.06
CA ALA A 389 -23.02 2.56 10.67
C ALA A 389 -21.97 1.70 9.94
N LEU A 390 -21.25 2.27 8.96
CA LEU A 390 -20.19 1.56 8.25
C LEU A 390 -19.00 1.22 9.17
N ARG A 391 -18.59 2.13 10.05
CA ARG A 391 -17.52 1.87 11.04
C ARG A 391 -17.92 0.73 12.00
N THR A 392 -19.17 0.69 12.43
CA THR A 392 -19.71 -0.39 13.27
C THR A 392 -19.63 -1.73 12.54
N ALA A 393 -20.07 -1.80 11.29
CA ALA A 393 -20.02 -3.03 10.51
C ALA A 393 -18.57 -3.53 10.28
N ILE A 394 -17.64 -2.62 9.93
CA ILE A 394 -16.20 -2.95 9.79
C ILE A 394 -15.63 -3.47 11.11
N HIS A 395 -15.96 -2.82 12.22
CA HIS A 395 -15.46 -3.22 13.54
C HIS A 395 -15.99 -4.61 13.94
N THR A 396 -17.28 -4.87 13.72
CA THR A 396 -17.92 -6.16 13.98
C THR A 396 -17.24 -7.27 13.18
N LEU A 397 -17.00 -7.05 11.87
CA LEU A 397 -16.26 -8.01 11.04
C LEU A 397 -14.83 -8.25 11.56
N ASN A 398 -14.11 -7.19 11.86
CA ASN A 398 -12.72 -7.32 12.34
C ASN A 398 -12.62 -8.01 13.70
N ASN A 399 -13.64 -7.87 14.56
CA ASN A 399 -13.70 -8.59 15.83
C ASN A 399 -14.02 -10.07 15.63
N ALA A 400 -14.99 -10.38 14.78
CA ALA A 400 -15.33 -11.75 14.41
C ALA A 400 -14.09 -12.49 13.84
N ARG A 401 -13.37 -11.85 12.93
CA ARG A 401 -12.14 -12.40 12.34
C ARG A 401 -11.03 -12.63 13.37
N ARG A 402 -10.80 -11.68 14.27
CA ARG A 402 -9.79 -11.82 15.34
C ARG A 402 -10.13 -12.86 16.37
N GLY A 403 -11.43 -13.00 16.66
CA GLY A 403 -11.93 -13.97 17.64
C GLY A 403 -12.18 -15.37 17.08
N GLY A 404 -12.06 -15.58 15.76
CA GLY A 404 -12.44 -16.82 15.09
C GLY A 404 -13.94 -17.16 15.25
N THR A 405 -14.79 -16.12 15.39
CA THR A 405 -16.23 -16.26 15.62
C THR A 405 -17.02 -15.88 14.38
N GLY A 406 -18.28 -16.32 14.31
CA GLY A 406 -19.21 -15.86 13.28
C GLY A 406 -19.47 -14.35 13.37
N LEU A 407 -19.92 -13.77 12.25
CA LEU A 407 -20.33 -12.36 12.20
C LEU A 407 -21.63 -12.17 13.00
N ASP A 408 -21.67 -11.16 13.88
CA ASP A 408 -22.88 -10.79 14.64
C ASP A 408 -23.90 -10.14 13.68
N LEU A 409 -24.86 -10.95 13.21
CA LEU A 409 -25.85 -10.55 12.22
C LEU A 409 -26.82 -9.50 12.76
N ASP A 410 -27.12 -9.49 14.08
CA ASP A 410 -28.02 -8.51 14.68
C ASP A 410 -27.37 -7.12 14.71
N VAL A 411 -26.07 -7.05 15.03
CA VAL A 411 -25.32 -5.78 14.95
C VAL A 411 -25.26 -5.30 13.50
N ILE A 412 -24.99 -6.18 12.56
CA ILE A 412 -24.96 -5.85 11.12
C ILE A 412 -26.33 -5.35 10.64
N ALA A 413 -27.41 -6.00 11.02
CA ALA A 413 -28.77 -5.59 10.63
C ALA A 413 -29.12 -4.20 11.17
N ARG A 414 -28.80 -3.91 12.44
CA ARG A 414 -28.99 -2.57 13.03
C ARG A 414 -28.13 -1.51 12.33
N ALA A 415 -26.87 -1.81 12.05
CA ALA A 415 -25.99 -0.92 11.30
C ALA A 415 -26.52 -0.65 9.89
N ARG A 416 -27.01 -1.68 9.20
CA ARG A 416 -27.63 -1.55 7.88
C ARG A 416 -28.88 -0.67 7.93
N HIS A 417 -29.75 -0.88 8.89
CA HIS A 417 -30.95 -0.06 9.07
C HIS A 417 -30.58 1.43 9.31
N SER A 418 -29.62 1.70 10.19
CA SER A 418 -29.12 3.07 10.43
C SER A 418 -28.52 3.70 9.18
N PHE A 419 -27.79 2.93 8.37
CA PHE A 419 -27.27 3.36 7.08
C PHE A 419 -28.40 3.75 6.12
N ASP A 420 -29.40 2.88 5.94
CA ASP A 420 -30.51 3.10 4.99
C ASP A 420 -31.33 4.35 5.40
N GLN A 421 -31.59 4.52 6.70
CA GLN A 421 -32.24 5.72 7.23
C GLN A 421 -31.39 6.99 6.98
N GLY A 422 -30.10 6.96 7.31
CA GLY A 422 -29.21 8.08 7.08
C GLY A 422 -29.14 8.48 5.60
N VAL A 423 -29.05 7.52 4.69
CA VAL A 423 -29.07 7.77 3.24
C VAL A 423 -30.39 8.39 2.79
N ALA A 424 -31.54 7.92 3.29
CA ALA A 424 -32.86 8.48 2.98
C ALA A 424 -32.95 9.94 3.45
N VAL A 425 -32.52 10.23 4.66
CA VAL A 425 -32.44 11.60 5.22
C VAL A 425 -31.53 12.47 4.38
N GLY A 426 -30.34 11.96 4.00
CA GLY A 426 -29.39 12.68 3.15
C GLY A 426 -29.96 13.07 1.79
N ILE A 427 -30.77 12.19 1.18
CA ILE A 427 -31.47 12.51 -0.07
C ILE A 427 -32.52 13.59 0.20
N SER A 428 -33.37 13.42 1.22
CA SER A 428 -34.46 14.34 1.53
C SER A 428 -33.97 15.75 1.83
N ILE A 429 -33.01 15.90 2.73
CA ILE A 429 -32.47 17.20 3.16
C ILE A 429 -31.80 17.95 1.98
N ASN A 430 -31.08 17.23 1.10
CA ASN A 430 -30.32 17.87 0.05
C ASN A 430 -31.07 17.98 -1.30
N MET A 431 -32.26 17.40 -1.42
CA MET A 431 -33.02 17.39 -2.68
C MET A 431 -33.42 18.81 -3.14
N SER A 432 -33.85 19.65 -2.22
CA SER A 432 -34.31 21.02 -2.44
C SER A 432 -33.21 22.07 -2.15
N ARG A 433 -32.03 21.65 -1.74
CA ARG A 433 -30.94 22.59 -1.45
C ARG A 433 -30.32 23.09 -2.74
N PRO A 434 -30.35 24.40 -2.97
CA PRO A 434 -29.66 24.97 -4.09
C PRO A 434 -28.15 24.82 -3.92
N TRP A 435 -27.44 24.63 -5.05
CA TRP A 435 -26.00 24.55 -5.10
C TRP A 435 -25.47 25.40 -6.24
N HIS A 436 -24.31 26.01 -6.08
CA HIS A 436 -23.77 26.96 -7.06
C HIS A 436 -23.53 26.35 -8.45
N LYS A 437 -23.33 25.03 -8.55
CA LYS A 437 -23.18 24.30 -9.80
C LYS A 437 -23.68 22.87 -9.68
N GLY A 438 -24.79 22.58 -10.35
CA GLY A 438 -25.37 21.23 -10.35
C GLY A 438 -26.07 20.87 -9.03
N ASN A 439 -26.06 19.60 -8.67
CA ASN A 439 -26.68 19.09 -7.46
C ASN A 439 -25.77 19.27 -6.24
N HIS A 440 -26.36 19.45 -5.07
CA HIS A 440 -25.63 19.47 -3.79
C HIS A 440 -24.75 18.21 -3.63
N PRO A 441 -23.46 18.31 -3.22
CA PRO A 441 -22.55 17.15 -3.08
C PRO A 441 -23.10 16.06 -2.19
N GLY A 442 -23.76 16.42 -1.07
CA GLY A 442 -24.45 15.48 -0.20
C GLY A 442 -25.55 14.70 -0.90
N LEU A 443 -26.32 15.33 -1.82
CA LEU A 443 -27.33 14.63 -2.63
C LEU A 443 -26.69 13.62 -3.59
N VAL A 444 -25.61 14.02 -4.24
CA VAL A 444 -24.87 13.16 -5.17
C VAL A 444 -24.34 11.93 -4.44
N LEU A 445 -23.74 12.13 -3.26
CA LEU A 445 -23.21 11.05 -2.43
C LEU A 445 -24.33 10.14 -1.92
N ALA A 446 -25.40 10.68 -1.34
CA ALA A 446 -26.50 9.88 -0.80
C ALA A 446 -27.20 9.05 -1.89
N ARG A 447 -27.45 9.62 -3.07
CA ARG A 447 -27.99 8.89 -4.23
C ARG A 447 -27.05 7.79 -4.72
N ARG A 448 -25.73 8.03 -4.71
CA ARG A 448 -24.73 7.02 -5.05
C ARG A 448 -24.76 5.85 -4.07
N LEU A 449 -24.77 6.14 -2.76
CA LEU A 449 -24.84 5.12 -1.71
C LEU A 449 -26.12 4.28 -1.82
N LYS A 450 -27.27 4.91 -2.10
CA LYS A 450 -28.54 4.20 -2.34
C LYS A 450 -28.45 3.27 -3.54
N ARG A 451 -27.93 3.76 -4.66
CA ARG A 451 -27.83 2.98 -5.91
C ARG A 451 -26.86 1.81 -5.81
N LYS A 452 -25.75 1.98 -5.05
CA LYS A 452 -24.68 1.00 -4.93
C LYS A 452 -24.67 0.26 -3.58
N VAL A 453 -25.82 0.21 -2.93
CA VAL A 453 -25.94 -0.34 -1.58
C VAL A 453 -25.43 -1.77 -1.47
N ASP A 454 -25.66 -2.62 -2.46
CA ASP A 454 -25.18 -4.00 -2.49
C ASP A 454 -23.65 -4.06 -2.64
N GLN A 455 -23.05 -3.11 -3.39
CA GLN A 455 -21.60 -2.99 -3.51
C GLN A 455 -20.93 -2.43 -2.23
N VAL A 456 -21.68 -1.69 -1.41
CA VAL A 456 -21.18 -1.16 -0.13
C VAL A 456 -21.18 -2.24 0.95
N TRP A 457 -22.17 -3.15 0.92
CA TRP A 457 -22.41 -4.14 1.98
C TRP A 457 -22.00 -5.57 1.61
N LEU A 458 -21.41 -5.81 0.43
CA LEU A 458 -21.04 -7.15 -0.03
C LEU A 458 -20.13 -7.88 0.97
N PHE A 459 -19.21 -7.20 1.63
CA PHE A 459 -18.30 -7.77 2.62
C PHE A 459 -19.01 -8.42 3.81
N THR A 460 -20.27 -8.06 4.10
CA THR A 460 -21.05 -8.68 5.19
C THR A 460 -21.72 -9.99 4.76
N THR A 461 -21.95 -10.19 3.48
CA THR A 461 -22.48 -11.44 2.92
C THR A 461 -21.39 -12.46 2.63
N ARG A 462 -20.15 -12.00 2.48
CA ARG A 462 -18.94 -12.83 2.27
C ARG A 462 -17.82 -12.44 3.22
N PRO A 463 -18.02 -12.58 4.55
CA PRO A 463 -17.12 -12.03 5.57
C PRO A 463 -15.75 -12.72 5.60
N GLY A 464 -15.65 -13.96 5.08
CA GLY A 464 -14.39 -14.69 4.96
C GLY A 464 -13.51 -14.23 3.81
N ASP A 465 -14.11 -13.80 2.70
CA ASP A 465 -13.42 -13.65 1.41
C ASP A 465 -13.25 -12.19 1.00
N VAL A 466 -14.26 -11.35 1.25
CA VAL A 466 -14.34 -10.00 0.71
C VAL A 466 -13.96 -8.97 1.77
N PRO A 467 -12.83 -8.27 1.62
CA PRO A 467 -12.44 -7.20 2.54
C PRO A 467 -13.33 -5.96 2.37
N PRO A 468 -13.64 -5.23 3.46
CA PRO A 468 -14.45 -4.00 3.39
C PRO A 468 -13.70 -2.83 2.75
N THR A 469 -12.39 -2.93 2.60
CA THR A 469 -11.53 -1.86 2.10
C THR A 469 -10.53 -2.37 1.07
N ASN A 470 -10.08 -1.48 0.20
CA ASN A 470 -9.04 -1.76 -0.80
C ASN A 470 -7.62 -1.40 -0.30
N ASN A 471 -7.42 -1.30 1.01
CA ASN A 471 -6.15 -0.87 1.60
C ASN A 471 -4.95 -1.71 1.14
N GLY A 472 -5.16 -3.00 0.84
CA GLY A 472 -4.12 -3.87 0.31
C GLY A 472 -3.60 -3.42 -1.06
N SER A 473 -4.49 -3.04 -1.99
CA SER A 473 -4.10 -2.52 -3.31
C SER A 473 -3.47 -1.12 -3.18
N GLU A 474 -4.01 -0.26 -2.30
CA GLU A 474 -3.42 1.04 -1.99
C GLU A 474 -2.00 0.92 -1.42
N ALA A 475 -1.77 -0.07 -0.54
CA ALA A 475 -0.45 -0.35 0.02
C ALA A 475 0.52 -0.89 -1.05
N ALA A 476 0.04 -1.77 -1.92
CA ALA A 476 0.83 -2.35 -3.00
C ALA A 476 1.35 -1.26 -3.97
N ILE A 477 0.50 -0.28 -4.32
CA ILE A 477 0.87 0.77 -5.27
C ILE A 477 1.68 1.93 -4.63
N ARG A 478 1.77 1.97 -3.30
CA ARG A 478 2.46 3.06 -2.56
C ARG A 478 3.93 3.20 -2.93
N GLY A 479 4.62 2.10 -3.28
CA GLY A 479 6.01 2.11 -3.70
C GLY A 479 6.26 3.02 -4.91
N PHE A 480 5.36 3.03 -5.89
CA PHE A 480 5.46 3.92 -7.06
C PHE A 480 5.36 5.40 -6.69
N LYS A 481 4.53 5.75 -5.69
CA LYS A 481 4.46 7.12 -5.16
C LYS A 481 5.74 7.53 -4.43
N LEU A 482 6.40 6.58 -3.76
CA LEU A 482 7.70 6.82 -3.13
C LEU A 482 8.79 6.98 -4.19
N ALA A 483 8.82 6.14 -5.22
CA ALA A 483 9.75 6.26 -6.34
C ALA A 483 9.64 7.63 -7.02
N GLU A 484 8.42 8.11 -7.29
CA GLU A 484 8.19 9.45 -7.83
C GLU A 484 8.78 10.55 -6.94
N LYS A 485 8.60 10.46 -5.62
CA LYS A 485 9.14 11.45 -4.67
C LYS A 485 10.67 11.47 -4.61
N VAL A 486 11.33 10.33 -4.82
CA VAL A 486 12.77 10.17 -4.74
C VAL A 486 13.46 10.44 -6.07
N GLN A 487 12.91 9.96 -7.17
CA GLN A 487 13.50 9.97 -8.51
C GLN A 487 12.88 11.04 -9.43
N GLY A 488 11.76 11.66 -9.03
CA GLY A 488 11.00 12.62 -9.82
C GLY A 488 10.06 11.94 -10.78
N CYS A 489 10.49 11.72 -12.04
CA CYS A 489 9.66 11.11 -13.07
C CYS A 489 10.40 9.96 -13.76
N TRP A 490 9.63 9.09 -14.43
CA TRP A 490 10.16 8.00 -15.21
C TRP A 490 10.63 8.50 -16.59
N ARG A 491 11.70 7.91 -17.13
CA ARG A 491 12.27 8.36 -18.41
C ARG A 491 11.37 8.05 -19.60
N SER A 492 10.78 6.84 -19.63
CA SER A 492 9.90 6.40 -20.71
C SER A 492 8.86 5.41 -20.19
N LEU A 493 7.80 5.19 -20.99
CA LEU A 493 6.77 4.19 -20.70
C LEU A 493 7.35 2.76 -20.68
N ALA A 494 8.33 2.47 -21.54
CA ALA A 494 9.01 1.18 -21.57
C ALA A 494 9.81 0.91 -20.29
N THR A 495 10.53 1.93 -19.78
CA THR A 495 11.24 1.84 -18.49
C THR A 495 10.26 1.60 -17.34
N LEU A 496 9.13 2.29 -17.34
CA LEU A 496 8.08 2.12 -16.33
C LEU A 496 7.46 0.71 -16.40
N ARG A 497 7.15 0.20 -17.60
CA ARG A 497 6.64 -1.17 -17.80
C ARG A 497 7.62 -2.24 -17.33
N ARG A 498 8.90 -2.06 -17.62
CA ARG A 498 9.97 -2.94 -17.11
C ARG A 498 9.96 -2.96 -15.57
N HIS A 499 9.92 -1.80 -14.95
CA HIS A 499 9.86 -1.71 -13.49
C HIS A 499 8.59 -2.39 -12.94
N CYS A 500 7.44 -2.19 -13.55
CA CYS A 500 6.19 -2.88 -13.19
C CYS A 500 6.33 -4.40 -13.24
N ARG A 501 6.91 -4.97 -14.33
CA ARG A 501 7.11 -6.42 -14.47
C ARG A 501 8.05 -6.97 -13.40
N ILE A 502 9.18 -6.31 -13.17
CA ILE A 502 10.14 -6.69 -12.12
C ILE A 502 9.48 -6.62 -10.74
N ARG A 503 8.72 -5.56 -10.45
CA ARG A 503 7.99 -5.44 -9.18
C ARG A 503 6.93 -6.51 -9.01
N SER A 504 6.17 -6.83 -10.05
CA SER A 504 5.20 -7.93 -10.04
C SER A 504 5.86 -9.25 -9.66
N TYR A 505 7.02 -9.53 -10.24
CA TYR A 505 7.80 -10.73 -9.97
C TYR A 505 8.29 -10.76 -8.51
N LEU A 506 8.97 -9.71 -8.07
CA LEU A 506 9.60 -9.68 -6.75
C LEU A 506 8.58 -9.69 -5.60
N VAL A 507 7.47 -8.95 -5.75
CA VAL A 507 6.43 -8.88 -4.73
C VAL A 507 5.70 -10.22 -4.63
N SER A 508 5.30 -10.80 -5.76
CA SER A 508 4.60 -12.09 -5.78
C SER A 508 5.49 -13.23 -5.27
N ALA A 509 6.74 -13.32 -5.73
CA ALA A 509 7.69 -14.33 -5.25
C ALA A 509 7.94 -14.22 -3.73
N ARG A 510 8.12 -12.99 -3.21
CA ARG A 510 8.29 -12.74 -1.78
C ARG A 510 7.06 -13.15 -0.97
N ASN A 511 5.87 -12.84 -1.44
CA ASN A 511 4.62 -13.24 -0.80
C ASN A 511 4.46 -14.77 -0.73
N HIS A 512 5.17 -15.49 -1.59
CA HIS A 512 5.24 -16.97 -1.61
C HIS A 512 6.53 -17.51 -0.96
N GLY A 513 7.12 -16.76 -0.02
CA GLY A 513 8.26 -17.21 0.78
C GLY A 513 9.62 -17.21 0.07
N ARG A 514 9.71 -16.73 -1.19
CA ARG A 514 10.98 -16.65 -1.90
C ARG A 514 11.76 -15.40 -1.52
N ARG A 515 13.04 -15.55 -1.20
CA ARG A 515 13.91 -14.37 -1.01
C ARG A 515 14.07 -13.65 -2.35
N PRO A 516 13.85 -12.32 -2.42
CA PRO A 516 13.90 -11.60 -3.69
C PRO A 516 15.22 -11.75 -4.47
N ILE A 517 16.35 -11.77 -3.75
CA ILE A 517 17.67 -11.92 -4.37
C ILE A 517 17.85 -13.31 -5.03
N ASP A 518 17.33 -14.36 -4.39
CA ASP A 518 17.38 -15.72 -4.93
C ASP A 518 16.45 -15.83 -6.15
N ALA A 519 15.25 -15.25 -6.06
CA ALA A 519 14.33 -15.22 -7.19
C ALA A 519 14.94 -14.52 -8.42
N ILE A 520 15.66 -13.40 -8.24
CA ILE A 520 16.37 -12.72 -9.34
C ILE A 520 17.49 -13.60 -9.88
N ARG A 521 18.32 -14.22 -9.01
CA ARG A 521 19.39 -15.13 -9.44
C ARG A 521 18.81 -16.27 -10.28
N ASP A 522 17.75 -16.91 -9.79
CA ASP A 522 17.09 -18.01 -10.48
C ASP A 522 16.56 -17.58 -11.86
N ALA A 523 15.93 -16.40 -11.94
CA ALA A 523 15.51 -15.84 -13.23
C ALA A 523 16.69 -15.57 -14.19
N LEU A 524 17.80 -15.04 -13.68
CA LEU A 524 19.01 -14.78 -14.47
C LEU A 524 19.74 -16.07 -14.91
N THR A 525 19.44 -17.21 -14.29
CA THR A 525 19.94 -18.55 -14.63
C THR A 525 18.89 -19.42 -15.31
N ALA A 526 17.86 -18.81 -15.90
CA ALA A 526 16.80 -19.43 -16.68
C ALA A 526 15.85 -20.37 -15.90
N THR A 527 15.76 -20.21 -14.58
CA THR A 527 14.84 -20.96 -13.72
C THR A 527 14.00 -20.01 -12.85
N PRO A 528 13.25 -19.05 -13.43
CA PRO A 528 12.45 -18.10 -12.66
C PRO A 528 11.38 -18.80 -11.84
N TRP A 529 11.09 -18.27 -10.66
CA TRP A 529 9.89 -18.63 -9.94
C TRP A 529 8.66 -18.31 -10.79
N MET A 530 7.68 -19.22 -10.81
CA MET A 530 6.42 -19.01 -11.50
C MET A 530 5.25 -19.02 -10.51
N PRO A 531 4.20 -18.23 -10.74
CA PRO A 531 3.05 -18.18 -9.86
C PRO A 531 2.32 -19.52 -9.85
N PRO A 532 1.89 -20.01 -8.66
CA PRO A 532 1.10 -21.24 -8.59
C PRO A 532 -0.26 -21.01 -9.25
N ARG A 533 -0.69 -21.98 -10.05
CA ARG A 533 -2.04 -22.04 -10.62
C ARG A 533 -2.97 -22.70 -9.61
N THR A 534 -4.18 -22.19 -9.51
CA THR A 534 -5.23 -22.84 -8.72
C THR A 534 -5.64 -24.09 -9.49
N THR A 535 -5.22 -25.28 -9.02
CA THR A 535 -5.69 -26.53 -9.63
C THR A 535 -7.19 -26.65 -9.38
N ALA A 536 -7.95 -26.92 -10.43
CA ALA A 536 -9.41 -27.06 -10.40
C ALA A 536 -9.94 -28.22 -9.51
N THR A 537 -9.09 -28.80 -8.68
CA THR A 537 -9.41 -29.99 -7.84
C THR A 537 -10.06 -29.63 -6.50
N ALA A 538 -10.16 -28.36 -6.13
CA ALA A 538 -10.73 -27.93 -4.84
C ALA A 538 -12.22 -27.52 -4.91
N LEU A 539 -12.87 -27.59 -6.08
CA LEU A 539 -14.28 -27.21 -6.26
C LEU A 539 -15.25 -28.42 -6.31
N ALA A 540 -14.79 -29.62 -5.98
CA ALA A 540 -15.59 -30.85 -5.97
C ALA A 540 -15.51 -31.60 -4.63
N ALA A 541 -15.53 -30.88 -3.50
CA ALA A 541 -15.70 -31.52 -2.19
C ALA A 541 -16.70 -30.72 -1.33
#